data_66001417c899d6e6c16baabb1e716ae5
#
_entry.id   66001417c899d6e6c16baabb1e716ae5
#
_cell.length_a   1.000
_cell.length_b   1.000
_cell.length_c   1.000
_cell.angle_alpha   90.00
_cell.angle_beta   90.00
_cell.angle_gamma   90.00
#
_symmetry.space_group_name_H-M   'P 1'
#
loop_
_entity.id
_entity.type
_entity.pdbx_description
1 polymer ?
#
loop_
_entity_poly.entity_id
_entity_poly.type
_entity_poly.pdbx_seq_one_letter_code
_entity_poly.pdbx_strand_id
1 'polypeptide(L)'
;MRYLLPLLVCLVAAPLPVLSAEPIILGGSLSLTGTNADGGVMQMNAYKLWADKINKSGGLLGRAVRLMVHDDESSPAVAAAIYERLIARDRVELVVGPYSSAMVAGVAPVTEKYRYPMVASGAAESLHQQGYRHLFGVALNARKYSASFLELLAIAGIDKIAVISADEAFSLAVADGINEWAKRFGLKVVFFDKFAKGAKDLDGRVRAARASGAQVLMVCGFYDESVNARLALKRVQWAPRAFFATIGPGLQKYRDVLKADAEHSFSPSQWEPSSAFPGAKEFAESYRRAYGSEPAYPAAMAYASAQILEFAVGRIKSTDRAKLRDALSSLDAITIMGRYGVDQTGRQIRLFATTVQWQNGKKEIVAPKELMTARPVWGGPENPRP
;
A
#
# COMPACT_ATOMS: atom_id res chain seq x y z
N MET A 1 24.40 80.30 3.83
CA MET A 1 23.46 79.20 3.60
C MET A 1 24.14 77.89 4.04
N ARG A 2 23.77 77.36 5.17
CA ARG A 2 24.33 76.09 5.71
C ARG A 2 23.29 74.98 5.40
N TYR A 3 23.65 73.99 4.60
CA TYR A 3 22.82 72.83 4.32
C TYR A 3 23.05 71.75 5.41
N LEU A 4 22.01 71.49 6.20
CA LEU A 4 21.95 70.39 7.10
C LEU A 4 21.50 69.13 6.31
N LEU A 5 22.36 68.11 6.21
CA LEU A 5 22.04 66.80 5.70
C LEU A 5 21.38 65.97 6.83
N PRO A 6 20.20 65.33 6.61
CA PRO A 6 19.64 64.45 7.60
C PRO A 6 20.37 63.11 7.55
N LEU A 7 20.88 62.64 8.70
CA LEU A 7 21.47 61.32 8.92
C LEU A 7 20.34 60.27 9.00
N LEU A 8 20.19 59.44 7.94
CA LEU A 8 19.23 58.35 7.90
C LEU A 8 19.83 57.17 8.70
N VAL A 9 19.38 56.93 9.92
CA VAL A 9 19.73 55.77 10.73
C VAL A 9 18.90 54.58 10.25
N CYS A 10 19.49 53.68 9.45
CA CYS A 10 18.91 52.40 9.14
C CYS A 10 18.98 51.50 10.35
N LEU A 11 17.87 51.26 11.02
CA LEU A 11 17.73 50.25 12.05
C LEU A 11 17.75 48.86 11.37
N VAL A 12 18.89 48.18 11.39
CA VAL A 12 19.00 46.78 10.99
C VAL A 12 18.38 45.95 12.11
N ALA A 13 17.14 45.51 11.92
CA ALA A 13 16.52 44.51 12.81
C ALA A 13 17.30 43.20 12.65
N ALA A 14 18.13 42.85 13.64
CA ALA A 14 18.74 41.53 13.72
C ALA A 14 17.62 40.46 13.85
N PRO A 15 17.66 39.39 13.06
CA PRO A 15 16.68 38.31 13.24
C PRO A 15 16.84 37.71 14.66
N LEU A 16 15.77 37.77 15.43
CA LEU A 16 15.71 37.07 16.72
C LEU A 16 15.95 35.58 16.45
N PRO A 17 16.77 34.89 17.29
CA PRO A 17 16.91 33.46 17.18
C PRO A 17 15.53 32.83 17.39
N VAL A 18 14.96 32.22 16.34
CA VAL A 18 13.81 31.34 16.46
C VAL A 18 14.26 30.20 17.35
N LEU A 19 13.84 30.16 18.61
CA LEU A 19 13.97 28.96 19.43
C LEU A 19 13.29 27.84 18.63
N SER A 20 14.09 26.93 18.08
CA SER A 20 13.59 25.77 17.35
C SER A 20 12.82 24.93 18.37
N ALA A 21 11.49 24.95 18.28
CA ALA A 21 10.66 24.07 19.10
C ALA A 21 11.09 22.61 18.87
N GLU A 22 11.06 21.80 19.92
CA GLU A 22 11.41 20.37 19.85
C GLU A 22 10.70 19.70 18.68
N PRO A 23 11.40 18.89 17.86
CA PRO A 23 10.81 18.27 16.68
C PRO A 23 9.66 17.32 17.07
N ILE A 24 8.65 17.22 16.23
CA ILE A 24 7.62 16.18 16.34
C ILE A 24 8.24 14.87 15.89
N ILE A 25 8.21 13.85 16.76
CA ILE A 25 8.74 12.53 16.45
C ILE A 25 7.61 11.66 15.90
N LEU A 26 7.75 11.24 14.62
CA LEU A 26 6.90 10.24 13.99
C LEU A 26 7.56 8.87 14.11
N GLY A 27 7.01 8.03 14.98
CA GLY A 27 7.53 6.68 15.27
C GLY A 27 6.84 5.60 14.44
N GLY A 28 7.54 4.48 14.23
CA GLY A 28 6.99 3.30 13.58
C GLY A 28 7.98 2.17 13.40
N SER A 29 7.53 1.05 12.85
CA SER A 29 8.39 0.01 12.30
C SER A 29 8.06 -0.26 10.84
N LEU A 30 9.04 -0.72 10.10
CA LEU A 30 8.87 -1.21 8.73
C LEU A 30 9.75 -2.44 8.53
N SER A 31 9.28 -3.40 7.74
CA SER A 31 10.08 -4.54 7.33
C SER A 31 11.14 -4.07 6.32
N LEU A 32 12.32 -3.70 6.80
CA LEU A 32 13.44 -3.32 5.93
C LEU A 32 14.23 -4.54 5.50
N THR A 33 14.06 -5.66 6.22
CA THR A 33 14.58 -6.99 5.92
C THR A 33 13.47 -8.05 5.98
N GLY A 34 13.75 -9.28 5.53
CA GLY A 34 12.80 -10.39 5.56
C GLY A 34 11.79 -10.38 4.39
N THR A 35 10.73 -11.16 4.52
CA THR A 35 9.78 -11.46 3.43
C THR A 35 8.92 -10.29 2.97
N ASN A 36 8.82 -9.21 3.74
CA ASN A 36 8.04 -8.02 3.41
C ASN A 36 8.93 -6.83 2.99
N ALA A 37 10.25 -7.03 2.83
CA ALA A 37 11.22 -5.96 2.66
C ALA A 37 10.93 -5.07 1.44
N ASP A 38 10.49 -5.64 0.32
CA ASP A 38 10.18 -4.84 -0.88
C ASP A 38 9.14 -3.74 -0.59
N GLY A 39 8.08 -4.07 0.14
CA GLY A 39 7.06 -3.08 0.53
C GLY A 39 7.55 -2.13 1.63
N GLY A 40 8.26 -2.65 2.62
CA GLY A 40 8.76 -1.87 3.75
C GLY A 40 9.77 -0.79 3.34
N VAL A 41 10.72 -1.14 2.47
CA VAL A 41 11.70 -0.19 1.91
C VAL A 41 11.02 0.90 1.09
N MET A 42 10.03 0.55 0.25
CA MET A 42 9.26 1.54 -0.49
C MET A 42 8.53 2.53 0.45
N GLN A 43 7.97 2.02 1.56
CA GLN A 43 7.30 2.86 2.56
C GLN A 43 8.29 3.77 3.28
N MET A 44 9.47 3.28 3.68
CA MET A 44 10.51 4.10 4.31
C MET A 44 10.91 5.26 3.40
N ASN A 45 11.14 4.98 2.13
CA ASN A 45 11.51 5.99 1.14
C ASN A 45 10.42 7.08 1.02
N ALA A 46 9.16 6.68 1.02
CA ALA A 46 8.04 7.60 0.94
C ALA A 46 7.87 8.47 2.19
N TYR A 47 8.05 7.90 3.40
CA TYR A 47 8.06 8.67 4.65
C TYR A 47 9.18 9.70 4.68
N LYS A 48 10.39 9.35 4.20
CA LYS A 48 11.51 10.31 4.07
C LYS A 48 11.13 11.47 3.16
N LEU A 49 10.57 11.20 1.97
CA LEU A 49 10.13 12.25 1.04
C LEU A 49 9.06 13.16 1.64
N TRP A 50 8.09 12.59 2.37
CA TRP A 50 7.08 13.38 3.05
C TRP A 50 7.70 14.25 4.15
N ALA A 51 8.56 13.69 5.00
CA ALA A 51 9.21 14.43 6.07
C ALA A 51 10.08 15.58 5.52
N ASP A 52 10.82 15.35 4.43
CA ASP A 52 11.60 16.38 3.76
C ASP A 52 10.71 17.49 3.20
N LYS A 53 9.58 17.13 2.57
CA LYS A 53 8.63 18.10 2.02
C LYS A 53 8.01 18.97 3.12
N ILE A 54 7.48 18.33 4.19
CA ILE A 54 6.82 19.07 5.28
C ILE A 54 7.81 19.99 6.00
N ASN A 55 9.05 19.53 6.23
CA ASN A 55 10.09 20.33 6.87
C ASN A 55 10.49 21.54 6.04
N LYS A 56 10.61 21.40 4.73
CA LYS A 56 10.85 22.53 3.80
C LYS A 56 9.71 23.54 3.78
N SER A 57 8.49 23.10 4.12
CA SER A 57 7.30 23.94 4.20
C SER A 57 7.06 24.54 5.60
N GLY A 58 8.05 24.49 6.51
CA GLY A 58 7.94 25.04 7.86
C GLY A 58 7.54 24.03 8.94
N GLY A 59 7.52 22.74 8.61
CA GLY A 59 7.24 21.66 9.56
C GLY A 59 5.75 21.45 9.85
N LEU A 60 5.46 20.60 10.80
CA LEU A 60 4.10 20.34 11.29
C LEU A 60 3.87 21.18 12.56
N LEU A 61 2.85 22.03 12.56
CA LEU A 61 2.61 23.04 13.62
C LEU A 61 3.81 23.97 13.87
N GLY A 62 4.60 24.31 12.85
CA GLY A 62 5.80 25.12 13.00
C GLY A 62 7.00 24.39 13.62
N ARG A 63 6.91 23.06 13.81
CA ARG A 63 7.96 22.19 14.37
C ARG A 63 8.47 21.25 13.28
N ALA A 64 9.78 21.02 13.25
CA ALA A 64 10.36 20.03 12.37
C ALA A 64 9.82 18.61 12.67
N VAL A 65 9.64 17.79 11.66
CA VAL A 65 9.29 16.36 11.82
C VAL A 65 10.56 15.51 11.72
N ARG A 66 10.75 14.61 12.66
CA ARG A 66 11.81 13.62 12.66
C ARG A 66 11.24 12.21 12.66
N LEU A 67 11.71 11.38 11.75
CA LEU A 67 11.33 9.97 11.66
C LEU A 67 12.13 9.14 12.66
N MET A 68 11.45 8.26 13.40
CA MET A 68 12.04 7.25 14.28
C MET A 68 11.45 5.89 13.90
N VAL A 69 11.97 5.31 12.81
CA VAL A 69 11.48 4.07 12.21
C VAL A 69 12.54 2.99 12.30
N HIS A 70 12.15 1.82 12.79
CA HIS A 70 13.04 0.68 13.02
C HIS A 70 12.66 -0.49 12.10
N ASP A 71 13.66 -1.34 11.81
CA ASP A 71 13.43 -2.61 11.10
C ASP A 71 12.71 -3.61 12.02
N ASP A 72 11.59 -4.13 11.58
CA ASP A 72 10.85 -5.18 12.29
C ASP A 72 11.16 -6.60 11.77
N GLU A 73 12.11 -6.71 10.85
CA GLU A 73 12.61 -7.99 10.30
C GLU A 73 11.49 -8.89 9.75
N SER A 74 10.37 -8.28 9.35
CA SER A 74 9.14 -8.99 8.96
C SER A 74 8.55 -9.87 10.07
N SER A 75 8.83 -9.56 11.34
CA SER A 75 8.35 -10.27 12.52
C SER A 75 7.31 -9.45 13.30
N PRO A 76 6.05 -9.92 13.43
CA PRO A 76 5.03 -9.23 14.21
C PRO A 76 5.42 -9.02 15.68
N ALA A 77 6.17 -9.97 16.27
CA ALA A 77 6.63 -9.86 17.65
C ALA A 77 7.70 -8.77 17.82
N VAL A 78 8.65 -8.66 16.87
CA VAL A 78 9.66 -7.59 16.87
C VAL A 78 8.98 -6.23 16.68
N ALA A 79 8.02 -6.14 15.74
CA ALA A 79 7.25 -4.93 15.54
C ALA A 79 6.53 -4.49 16.82
N ALA A 80 5.82 -5.39 17.51
CA ALA A 80 5.15 -5.09 18.78
C ALA A 80 6.12 -4.55 19.84
N ALA A 81 7.29 -5.17 19.99
CA ALA A 81 8.32 -4.72 20.94
C ALA A 81 8.87 -3.33 20.59
N ILE A 82 9.02 -3.02 19.29
CA ILE A 82 9.42 -1.69 18.83
C ILE A 82 8.37 -0.65 19.24
N TYR A 83 7.07 -0.90 19.03
CA TYR A 83 6.03 0.07 19.40
C TYR A 83 5.89 0.24 20.91
N GLU A 84 6.05 -0.84 21.72
CA GLU A 84 6.12 -0.70 23.19
C GLU A 84 7.25 0.26 23.58
N ARG A 85 8.46 0.14 22.99
CA ARG A 85 9.58 1.02 23.26
C ARG A 85 9.31 2.45 22.79
N LEU A 86 8.87 2.64 21.53
CA LEU A 86 8.60 3.96 20.96
C LEU A 86 7.61 4.77 21.81
N ILE A 87 6.57 4.10 22.32
CA ILE A 87 5.51 4.74 23.10
C ILE A 87 5.91 4.94 24.56
N ALA A 88 6.41 3.89 25.24
CA ALA A 88 6.63 3.93 26.68
C ALA A 88 7.96 4.60 27.08
N ARG A 89 9.01 4.48 26.26
CA ARG A 89 10.34 5.01 26.55
C ARG A 89 10.71 6.22 25.73
N ASP A 90 10.60 6.11 24.40
CA ASP A 90 11.05 7.15 23.46
C ASP A 90 10.02 8.28 23.34
N ARG A 91 8.79 8.07 23.82
CA ARG A 91 7.69 9.05 23.92
C ARG A 91 7.42 9.76 22.59
N VAL A 92 7.37 9.00 21.49
CA VAL A 92 7.03 9.54 20.18
C VAL A 92 5.66 10.22 20.21
N GLU A 93 5.47 11.30 19.47
CA GLU A 93 4.19 12.03 19.48
C GLU A 93 3.16 11.44 18.53
N LEU A 94 3.60 10.96 17.37
CA LEU A 94 2.77 10.36 16.34
C LEU A 94 3.30 8.98 15.97
N VAL A 95 2.42 8.08 15.53
CA VAL A 95 2.83 6.77 15.02
C VAL A 95 2.17 6.48 13.67
N VAL A 96 2.93 5.85 12.79
CA VAL A 96 2.45 5.20 11.58
C VAL A 96 2.53 3.69 11.74
N GLY A 97 1.63 2.97 11.11
CA GLY A 97 1.62 1.51 11.16
C GLY A 97 2.64 0.86 10.23
N PRO A 98 2.99 -0.41 10.52
CA PRO A 98 3.91 -1.17 9.70
C PRO A 98 3.28 -1.63 8.37
N TYR A 99 4.11 -2.19 7.49
CA TYR A 99 3.66 -2.82 6.25
C TYR A 99 3.13 -4.23 6.51
N SER A 100 2.04 -4.59 5.83
CA SER A 100 1.30 -5.85 5.86
C SER A 100 0.32 -6.04 7.03
N SER A 101 -0.69 -6.86 6.78
CA SER A 101 -1.75 -7.12 7.77
C SER A 101 -1.25 -7.90 8.98
N ALA A 102 -0.31 -8.83 8.79
CA ALA A 102 0.26 -9.60 9.89
C ALA A 102 1.05 -8.72 10.86
N MET A 103 1.82 -7.76 10.34
CA MET A 103 2.57 -6.80 11.14
C MET A 103 1.63 -5.87 11.91
N VAL A 104 0.59 -5.35 11.23
CA VAL A 104 -0.43 -4.49 11.87
C VAL A 104 -1.16 -5.25 12.97
N ALA A 105 -1.50 -6.52 12.77
CA ALA A 105 -2.13 -7.36 13.80
C ALA A 105 -1.27 -7.52 15.06
N GLY A 106 0.06 -7.60 14.90
CA GLY A 106 0.99 -7.64 16.04
C GLY A 106 1.06 -6.31 16.80
N VAL A 107 0.96 -5.19 16.10
CA VAL A 107 1.13 -3.83 16.67
C VAL A 107 -0.16 -3.23 17.22
N ALA A 108 -1.31 -3.52 16.60
CA ALA A 108 -2.59 -2.90 16.96
C ALA A 108 -2.97 -3.06 18.45
N PRO A 109 -2.74 -4.22 19.12
CA PRO A 109 -2.97 -4.36 20.56
C PRO A 109 -2.13 -3.38 21.40
N VAL A 110 -0.89 -3.10 20.97
CA VAL A 110 0.02 -2.16 21.67
C VAL A 110 -0.49 -0.74 21.55
N THR A 111 -0.79 -0.28 20.32
CA THR A 111 -1.30 1.08 20.10
C THR A 111 -2.66 1.29 20.78
N GLU A 112 -3.54 0.28 20.82
CA GLU A 112 -4.81 0.31 21.54
C GLU A 112 -4.61 0.45 23.05
N LYS A 113 -3.72 -0.38 23.65
CA LYS A 113 -3.37 -0.33 25.08
C LYS A 113 -2.95 1.08 25.51
N TYR A 114 -2.14 1.73 24.71
CA TYR A 114 -1.62 3.08 25.01
C TYR A 114 -2.49 4.21 24.45
N ARG A 115 -3.60 3.91 23.79
CA ARG A 115 -4.49 4.87 23.13
C ARG A 115 -3.75 5.76 22.14
N TYR A 116 -2.88 5.16 21.33
CA TYR A 116 -2.17 5.84 20.24
C TYR A 116 -2.90 5.65 18.91
N PRO A 117 -3.47 6.70 18.32
CA PRO A 117 -4.05 6.62 16.99
C PRO A 117 -2.97 6.26 15.95
N MET A 118 -3.20 5.21 15.18
CA MET A 118 -2.27 4.70 14.19
C MET A 118 -2.92 4.61 12.82
N VAL A 119 -2.34 5.24 11.80
CA VAL A 119 -2.71 5.05 10.40
C VAL A 119 -1.84 3.94 9.82
N ALA A 120 -2.45 2.85 9.32
CA ALA A 120 -1.74 1.63 8.99
C ALA A 120 -2.11 1.06 7.61
N SER A 121 -1.14 0.37 7.00
CA SER A 121 -1.23 -0.21 5.65
C SER A 121 -1.82 -1.64 5.62
N GLY A 122 -2.30 -2.18 6.74
CA GLY A 122 -2.94 -3.49 6.78
C GLY A 122 -4.29 -3.49 6.06
N ALA A 123 -4.48 -4.42 5.12
CA ALA A 123 -5.67 -4.48 4.29
C ALA A 123 -6.68 -5.57 4.69
N ALA A 124 -6.29 -6.53 5.57
CA ALA A 124 -7.16 -7.61 6.02
C ALA A 124 -8.34 -7.07 6.85
N GLU A 125 -9.55 -7.51 6.53
CA GLU A 125 -10.76 -7.08 7.22
C GLU A 125 -10.77 -7.47 8.72
N SER A 126 -10.17 -8.61 9.05
CA SER A 126 -10.07 -9.10 10.43
C SER A 126 -9.38 -8.12 11.39
N LEU A 127 -8.54 -7.20 10.90
CA LEU A 127 -7.91 -6.14 11.68
C LEU A 127 -8.96 -5.20 12.29
N HIS A 128 -10.00 -4.88 11.53
CA HIS A 128 -11.04 -3.94 11.92
C HIS A 128 -12.24 -4.61 12.63
N GLN A 129 -12.20 -5.94 12.82
CA GLN A 129 -13.21 -6.71 13.54
C GLN A 129 -12.84 -6.98 15.01
N GLN A 130 -11.65 -6.50 15.45
CA GLN A 130 -11.13 -6.70 16.81
C GLN A 130 -11.65 -5.67 17.83
N GLY A 131 -12.41 -4.68 17.39
CA GLY A 131 -12.93 -3.62 18.26
C GLY A 131 -11.92 -2.52 18.61
N TYR A 132 -10.77 -2.45 17.91
CA TYR A 132 -9.79 -1.38 18.09
C TYR A 132 -10.35 -0.02 17.71
N ARG A 133 -10.11 0.98 18.55
CA ARG A 133 -10.61 2.34 18.37
C ARG A 133 -9.52 3.30 17.89
N HIS A 134 -8.28 2.86 17.90
CA HIS A 134 -7.09 3.66 17.56
C HIS A 134 -6.39 3.17 16.29
N LEU A 135 -7.00 2.23 15.55
CA LEU A 135 -6.51 1.72 14.28
C LEU A 135 -7.31 2.33 13.11
N PHE A 136 -6.62 3.00 12.19
CA PHE A 136 -7.18 3.62 10.99
C PHE A 136 -6.48 3.08 9.74
N GLY A 137 -7.24 2.49 8.82
CA GLY A 137 -6.71 1.92 7.60
C GLY A 137 -6.50 2.98 6.51
N VAL A 138 -5.37 2.95 5.83
CA VAL A 138 -5.13 3.70 4.58
C VAL A 138 -5.35 2.83 3.34
N ALA A 139 -5.16 1.52 3.46
CA ALA A 139 -5.30 0.57 2.37
C ALA A 139 -6.75 0.25 2.02
N LEU A 140 -7.01 -0.07 0.76
CA LEU A 140 -8.26 -0.71 0.37
C LEU A 140 -8.43 -2.05 1.10
N ASN A 141 -9.66 -2.39 1.48
CA ASN A 141 -9.96 -3.69 2.05
C ASN A 141 -9.57 -4.84 1.09
N ALA A 142 -8.84 -5.83 1.60
CA ALA A 142 -8.31 -6.95 0.82
C ALA A 142 -9.38 -7.72 0.05
N ARG A 143 -10.59 -7.86 0.59
CA ARG A 143 -11.71 -8.52 -0.10
C ARG A 143 -12.16 -7.82 -1.39
N LYS A 144 -11.77 -6.56 -1.59
CA LYS A 144 -12.09 -5.79 -2.81
C LYS A 144 -10.97 -5.79 -3.85
N TYR A 145 -9.80 -6.38 -3.57
CA TYR A 145 -8.63 -6.31 -4.46
C TYR A 145 -8.88 -6.90 -5.84
N SER A 146 -9.66 -7.95 -5.94
CA SER A 146 -9.93 -8.67 -7.19
C SER A 146 -11.21 -8.25 -7.91
N ALA A 147 -12.03 -7.36 -7.34
CA ALA A 147 -13.37 -7.06 -7.84
C ALA A 147 -13.37 -6.61 -9.32
N SER A 148 -12.52 -5.63 -9.66
CA SER A 148 -12.43 -5.11 -11.04
C SER A 148 -11.88 -6.15 -12.04
N PHE A 149 -10.99 -7.05 -11.61
CA PHE A 149 -10.51 -8.13 -12.44
C PHE A 149 -11.58 -9.19 -12.70
N LEU A 150 -12.34 -9.57 -11.67
CA LEU A 150 -13.43 -10.55 -11.81
C LEU A 150 -14.56 -10.01 -12.69
N GLU A 151 -14.85 -8.71 -12.61
CA GLU A 151 -15.77 -8.05 -13.55
C GLU A 151 -15.27 -8.13 -15.00
N LEU A 152 -13.97 -7.89 -15.24
CA LEU A 152 -13.36 -8.08 -16.57
C LEU A 152 -13.50 -9.51 -17.09
N LEU A 153 -13.29 -10.53 -16.22
CA LEU A 153 -13.48 -11.92 -16.60
C LEU A 153 -14.92 -12.21 -17.03
N ALA A 154 -15.90 -11.69 -16.27
CA ALA A 154 -17.32 -11.85 -16.59
C ALA A 154 -17.68 -11.22 -17.94
N ILE A 155 -17.20 -10.00 -18.21
CA ILE A 155 -17.37 -9.30 -19.49
C ILE A 155 -16.74 -10.09 -20.65
N ALA A 156 -15.59 -10.74 -20.41
CA ALA A 156 -14.88 -11.54 -21.41
C ALA A 156 -15.42 -12.96 -21.59
N GLY A 157 -16.44 -13.38 -20.83
CA GLY A 157 -17.00 -14.72 -20.88
C GLY A 157 -16.03 -15.81 -20.37
N ILE A 158 -15.15 -15.46 -19.42
CA ILE A 158 -14.17 -16.36 -18.81
C ILE A 158 -14.68 -16.69 -17.39
N ASP A 159 -15.18 -17.91 -17.17
CA ASP A 159 -15.99 -18.20 -15.99
C ASP A 159 -15.36 -19.17 -14.98
N LYS A 160 -14.31 -19.93 -15.35
CA LYS A 160 -13.70 -20.97 -14.48
C LYS A 160 -12.37 -20.52 -13.89
N ILE A 161 -12.32 -20.37 -12.58
CA ILE A 161 -11.21 -19.79 -11.84
C ILE A 161 -10.60 -20.84 -10.91
N ALA A 162 -9.28 -20.98 -10.93
CA ALA A 162 -8.51 -21.62 -9.87
C ALA A 162 -7.89 -20.56 -8.97
N VAL A 163 -7.96 -20.76 -7.67
CA VAL A 163 -7.36 -19.87 -6.66
C VAL A 163 -6.37 -20.67 -5.84
N ILE A 164 -5.14 -20.19 -5.70
CA ILE A 164 -4.17 -20.66 -4.72
C ILE A 164 -3.76 -19.52 -3.80
N SER A 165 -3.70 -19.76 -2.50
CA SER A 165 -3.49 -18.70 -1.50
C SER A 165 -2.41 -19.06 -0.50
N ALA A 166 -1.55 -18.10 -0.19
CA ALA A 166 -0.71 -18.19 1.01
C ALA A 166 -1.62 -18.26 2.26
N ASP A 167 -1.28 -19.14 3.21
CA ASP A 167 -2.03 -19.30 4.45
C ASP A 167 -1.62 -18.21 5.46
N GLU A 168 -2.07 -16.99 5.19
CA GLU A 168 -1.89 -15.83 6.06
C GLU A 168 -3.02 -14.81 5.86
N ALA A 169 -3.22 -13.91 6.84
CA ALA A 169 -4.41 -13.08 6.98
C ALA A 169 -4.77 -12.24 5.74
N PHE A 170 -3.78 -11.60 5.08
CA PHE A 170 -4.04 -10.77 3.91
C PHE A 170 -4.46 -11.61 2.71
N SER A 171 -3.69 -12.65 2.39
CA SER A 171 -3.93 -13.51 1.22
C SER A 171 -5.25 -14.25 1.32
N LEU A 172 -5.59 -14.76 2.51
CA LEU A 172 -6.88 -15.39 2.78
C LEU A 172 -8.04 -14.40 2.63
N ALA A 173 -7.89 -13.17 3.11
CA ALA A 173 -8.92 -12.14 2.94
C ALA A 173 -9.15 -11.79 1.46
N VAL A 174 -8.09 -11.77 0.62
CA VAL A 174 -8.25 -11.62 -0.83
C VAL A 174 -8.97 -12.83 -1.43
N ALA A 175 -8.57 -14.06 -1.05
CA ALA A 175 -9.21 -15.29 -1.55
C ALA A 175 -10.70 -15.36 -1.17
N ASP A 176 -11.07 -14.97 0.03
CA ASP A 176 -12.48 -14.82 0.44
C ASP A 176 -13.22 -13.81 -0.43
N GLY A 177 -12.57 -12.67 -0.72
CA GLY A 177 -13.11 -11.67 -1.63
C GLY A 177 -13.30 -12.22 -3.05
N ILE A 178 -12.35 -13.03 -3.55
CA ILE A 178 -12.50 -13.69 -4.86
C ILE A 178 -13.77 -14.57 -4.87
N ASN A 179 -13.97 -15.38 -3.84
CA ASN A 179 -15.16 -16.25 -3.72
C ASN A 179 -16.47 -15.44 -3.68
N GLU A 180 -16.49 -14.33 -2.95
CA GLU A 180 -17.65 -13.43 -2.86
C GLU A 180 -17.96 -12.78 -4.19
N TRP A 181 -16.98 -12.13 -4.82
CA TRP A 181 -17.15 -11.43 -6.08
C TRP A 181 -17.39 -12.38 -7.27
N ALA A 182 -16.74 -13.56 -7.27
CA ALA A 182 -17.00 -14.59 -8.29
C ALA A 182 -18.48 -14.98 -8.32
N LYS A 183 -19.08 -15.27 -7.16
CA LYS A 183 -20.53 -15.56 -7.04
C LYS A 183 -21.37 -14.41 -7.56
N ARG A 184 -20.98 -13.17 -7.22
CA ARG A 184 -21.72 -11.97 -7.61
C ARG A 184 -21.74 -11.73 -9.13
N PHE A 185 -20.63 -12.08 -9.81
CA PHE A 185 -20.48 -11.95 -11.26
C PHE A 185 -20.80 -13.24 -12.02
N GLY A 186 -21.33 -14.29 -11.37
CA GLY A 186 -21.68 -15.55 -12.03
C GLY A 186 -20.49 -16.42 -12.43
N LEU A 187 -19.31 -16.18 -11.85
CA LEU A 187 -18.10 -16.95 -12.10
C LEU A 187 -17.99 -18.14 -11.13
N LYS A 188 -17.20 -19.17 -11.50
CA LYS A 188 -17.07 -20.42 -10.77
C LYS A 188 -15.64 -20.59 -10.28
N VAL A 189 -15.42 -20.63 -8.97
CA VAL A 189 -14.17 -21.09 -8.40
C VAL A 189 -14.18 -22.63 -8.41
N VAL A 190 -13.49 -23.22 -9.39
CA VAL A 190 -13.46 -24.67 -9.62
C VAL A 190 -12.33 -25.38 -8.88
N PHE A 191 -11.38 -24.63 -8.34
CA PHE A 191 -10.27 -25.13 -7.53
C PHE A 191 -9.85 -24.08 -6.50
N PHE A 192 -9.61 -24.53 -5.27
CA PHE A 192 -9.00 -23.73 -4.21
C PHE A 192 -8.02 -24.57 -3.41
N ASP A 193 -6.80 -24.06 -3.20
CA ASP A 193 -5.81 -24.67 -2.32
C ASP A 193 -4.98 -23.63 -1.60
N LYS A 194 -4.37 -24.01 -0.48
CA LYS A 194 -3.49 -23.17 0.32
C LYS A 194 -2.05 -23.64 0.27
N PHE A 195 -1.14 -22.72 0.49
CA PHE A 195 0.27 -23.02 0.65
C PHE A 195 0.88 -22.20 1.79
N ALA A 196 1.98 -22.68 2.37
CA ALA A 196 2.70 -21.95 3.40
C ALA A 196 3.27 -20.64 2.85
N LYS A 197 3.16 -19.54 3.59
CA LYS A 197 3.78 -18.27 3.21
C LYS A 197 5.28 -18.49 2.94
N GLY A 198 5.79 -17.94 1.84
CA GLY A 198 7.17 -18.13 1.41
C GLY A 198 7.44 -19.43 0.64
N ALA A 199 6.40 -20.18 0.24
CA ALA A 199 6.56 -21.40 -0.55
C ALA A 199 7.30 -21.12 -1.86
N LYS A 200 8.39 -21.87 -2.09
CA LYS A 200 9.23 -21.73 -3.29
C LYS A 200 8.75 -22.61 -4.45
N ASP A 201 8.14 -23.75 -4.15
CA ASP A 201 7.59 -24.67 -5.13
C ASP A 201 6.07 -24.68 -5.10
N LEU A 202 5.47 -24.29 -6.21
CA LEU A 202 4.02 -24.25 -6.43
C LEU A 202 3.60 -25.17 -7.60
N ASP A 203 4.50 -25.97 -8.15
CA ASP A 203 4.25 -26.81 -9.34
C ASP A 203 3.11 -27.80 -9.15
N GLY A 204 3.05 -28.45 -7.98
CA GLY A 204 1.98 -29.39 -7.65
C GLY A 204 0.59 -28.74 -7.65
N ARG A 205 0.49 -27.54 -7.07
CA ARG A 205 -0.76 -26.76 -7.00
C ARG A 205 -1.17 -26.23 -8.36
N VAL A 206 -0.21 -25.77 -9.16
CA VAL A 206 -0.47 -25.31 -10.53
C VAL A 206 -0.92 -26.45 -11.42
N ARG A 207 -0.36 -27.68 -11.26
CA ARG A 207 -0.85 -28.89 -11.96
C ARG A 207 -2.28 -29.24 -11.56
N ALA A 208 -2.61 -29.22 -10.27
CA ALA A 208 -3.97 -29.48 -9.77
C ALA A 208 -4.96 -28.41 -10.28
N ALA A 209 -4.58 -27.14 -10.25
CA ALA A 209 -5.37 -26.06 -10.82
C ALA A 209 -5.66 -26.27 -12.31
N ARG A 210 -4.65 -26.66 -13.13
CA ARG A 210 -4.83 -27.02 -14.53
C ARG A 210 -5.79 -28.20 -14.70
N ALA A 211 -5.63 -29.25 -13.91
CA ALA A 211 -6.46 -30.46 -13.98
C ALA A 211 -7.92 -30.22 -13.63
N SER A 212 -8.24 -29.17 -12.86
CA SER A 212 -9.62 -28.78 -12.52
C SER A 212 -10.40 -28.18 -13.70
N GLY A 213 -9.77 -27.96 -14.86
CA GLY A 213 -10.37 -27.33 -16.00
C GLY A 213 -10.52 -25.80 -15.86
N ALA A 214 -9.78 -25.17 -14.93
CA ALA A 214 -9.77 -23.73 -14.77
C ALA A 214 -9.19 -23.03 -16.00
N GLN A 215 -9.76 -21.90 -16.35
CA GLN A 215 -9.29 -21.01 -17.43
C GLN A 215 -8.36 -19.91 -16.90
N VAL A 216 -8.44 -19.62 -15.62
CA VAL A 216 -7.70 -18.56 -14.92
C VAL A 216 -6.99 -19.13 -13.71
N LEU A 217 -5.75 -18.70 -13.49
CA LEU A 217 -5.06 -18.90 -12.22
C LEU A 217 -4.98 -17.57 -11.46
N MET A 218 -5.54 -17.54 -10.26
CA MET A 218 -5.41 -16.42 -9.32
C MET A 218 -4.56 -16.84 -8.13
N VAL A 219 -3.52 -16.05 -7.84
CA VAL A 219 -2.56 -16.29 -6.76
C VAL A 219 -2.69 -15.18 -5.72
N CYS A 220 -3.12 -15.57 -4.51
CA CYS A 220 -3.17 -14.68 -3.37
C CYS A 220 -1.88 -14.86 -2.56
N GLY A 221 -0.99 -13.87 -2.60
CA GLY A 221 0.32 -13.93 -1.95
C GLY A 221 1.08 -12.61 -2.11
N PHE A 222 2.34 -12.63 -1.72
CA PHE A 222 3.24 -11.51 -1.85
C PHE A 222 4.11 -11.64 -3.12
N TYR A 223 5.22 -10.92 -3.14
CA TYR A 223 6.07 -10.84 -4.31
C TYR A 223 6.64 -12.21 -4.74
N ASP A 224 7.26 -12.92 -3.79
CA ASP A 224 7.96 -14.19 -4.09
C ASP A 224 7.00 -15.28 -4.58
N GLU A 225 5.84 -15.41 -3.94
CA GLU A 225 4.83 -16.38 -4.36
C GLU A 225 4.26 -16.05 -5.76
N SER A 226 4.12 -14.78 -6.08
CA SER A 226 3.68 -14.34 -7.41
C SER A 226 4.70 -14.72 -8.49
N VAL A 227 6.00 -14.52 -8.23
CA VAL A 227 7.09 -14.92 -9.12
C VAL A 227 7.14 -16.44 -9.26
N ASN A 228 7.11 -17.17 -8.14
CA ASN A 228 7.19 -18.64 -8.13
C ASN A 228 6.02 -19.28 -8.87
N ALA A 229 4.80 -18.77 -8.69
CA ALA A 229 3.62 -19.24 -9.42
C ALA A 229 3.71 -18.97 -10.92
N ARG A 230 4.22 -17.79 -11.32
CA ARG A 230 4.42 -17.47 -12.74
C ARG A 230 5.43 -18.40 -13.40
N LEU A 231 6.52 -18.71 -12.71
CA LEU A 231 7.53 -19.68 -13.18
C LEU A 231 6.99 -21.12 -13.17
N ALA A 232 6.12 -21.48 -12.19
CA ALA A 232 5.46 -22.78 -12.15
C ALA A 232 4.55 -22.99 -13.36
N LEU A 233 3.83 -21.98 -13.84
CA LEU A 233 3.04 -22.07 -15.08
C LEU A 233 3.91 -22.51 -16.26
N LYS A 234 5.13 -21.98 -16.36
CA LYS A 234 6.07 -22.34 -17.42
C LYS A 234 6.56 -23.78 -17.27
N ARG A 235 6.97 -24.20 -16.07
CA ARG A 235 7.43 -25.58 -15.79
C ARG A 235 6.32 -26.61 -16.01
N VAL A 236 5.08 -26.28 -15.65
CA VAL A 236 3.90 -27.14 -15.83
C VAL A 236 3.36 -27.10 -17.28
N GLN A 237 3.88 -26.22 -18.11
CA GLN A 237 3.41 -25.99 -19.48
C GLN A 237 1.90 -25.69 -19.53
N TRP A 238 1.43 -24.80 -18.65
CA TRP A 238 0.07 -24.34 -18.65
C TRP A 238 -0.01 -22.86 -19.04
N ALA A 239 -0.73 -22.56 -20.10
CA ALA A 239 -1.05 -21.20 -20.54
C ALA A 239 -2.54 -20.90 -20.26
N PRO A 240 -2.91 -20.46 -19.03
CA PRO A 240 -4.29 -20.07 -18.76
C PRO A 240 -4.68 -18.83 -19.58
N ARG A 241 -5.97 -18.60 -19.77
CA ARG A 241 -6.47 -17.37 -20.40
C ARG A 241 -6.11 -16.11 -19.64
N ALA A 242 -5.96 -16.20 -18.33
CA ALA A 242 -5.40 -15.11 -17.51
C ALA A 242 -4.62 -15.66 -16.31
N PHE A 243 -3.57 -14.93 -15.93
CA PHE A 243 -2.83 -15.10 -14.70
C PHE A 243 -2.92 -13.82 -13.89
N PHE A 244 -3.44 -13.92 -12.67
CA PHE A 244 -3.56 -12.81 -11.73
C PHE A 244 -2.77 -13.13 -10.46
N ALA A 245 -2.01 -12.15 -9.96
CA ALA A 245 -1.38 -12.26 -8.64
C ALA A 245 -1.50 -10.94 -7.88
N THR A 246 -1.64 -11.04 -6.54
CA THR A 246 -2.04 -9.90 -5.72
C THR A 246 -1.00 -8.80 -5.58
N ILE A 247 0.30 -9.14 -5.54
CA ILE A 247 1.35 -8.14 -5.25
C ILE A 247 2.39 -8.05 -6.38
N GLY A 248 2.94 -9.18 -6.79
CA GLY A 248 4.09 -9.24 -7.69
C GLY A 248 3.95 -8.37 -8.94
N PRO A 249 2.94 -8.60 -9.81
CA PRO A 249 2.82 -7.85 -11.06
C PRO A 249 2.50 -6.36 -10.88
N GLY A 250 2.12 -5.93 -9.69
CA GLY A 250 1.98 -4.51 -9.34
C GLY A 250 3.32 -3.78 -9.19
N LEU A 251 4.45 -4.50 -9.06
CA LEU A 251 5.77 -3.96 -8.80
C LEU A 251 6.66 -4.03 -10.04
N GLN A 252 7.49 -3.00 -10.26
CA GLN A 252 8.48 -2.97 -11.35
C GLN A 252 9.46 -4.15 -11.27
N LYS A 253 9.92 -4.49 -10.06
CA LYS A 253 10.83 -5.62 -9.80
C LYS A 253 10.34 -6.94 -10.39
N TYR A 254 9.01 -7.16 -10.46
CA TYR A 254 8.42 -8.36 -11.06
C TYR A 254 8.78 -8.46 -12.56
N ARG A 255 8.67 -7.35 -13.28
CA ARG A 255 9.06 -7.26 -14.69
C ARG A 255 10.57 -7.38 -14.87
N ASP A 256 11.35 -6.77 -13.97
CA ASP A 256 12.81 -6.79 -14.04
C ASP A 256 13.39 -8.18 -13.84
N VAL A 257 12.78 -9.01 -12.98
CA VAL A 257 13.18 -10.39 -12.72
C VAL A 257 12.66 -11.35 -13.79
N LEU A 258 11.39 -11.28 -14.14
CA LEU A 258 10.75 -12.24 -15.04
C LEU A 258 10.93 -11.90 -16.52
N LYS A 259 11.33 -10.67 -16.86
CA LYS A 259 11.51 -10.20 -18.24
C LYS A 259 10.23 -10.46 -19.09
N ALA A 260 10.36 -11.21 -20.18
CA ALA A 260 9.25 -11.57 -21.05
C ALA A 260 8.18 -12.44 -20.33
N ASP A 261 8.58 -13.22 -19.33
CA ASP A 261 7.63 -14.05 -18.58
C ASP A 261 6.65 -13.21 -17.70
N ALA A 262 6.93 -11.92 -17.48
CA ALA A 262 5.99 -11.02 -16.78
C ALA A 262 4.81 -10.60 -17.66
N GLU A 263 4.94 -10.68 -18.99
CA GLU A 263 3.91 -10.21 -19.92
C GLU A 263 2.55 -10.90 -19.68
N HIS A 264 1.50 -10.10 -19.85
CA HIS A 264 0.10 -10.46 -19.67
C HIS A 264 -0.29 -10.88 -18.24
N SER A 265 0.61 -10.71 -17.24
CA SER A 265 0.26 -10.89 -15.84
C SER A 265 -0.61 -9.73 -15.34
N PHE A 266 -1.73 -10.05 -14.67
CA PHE A 266 -2.63 -9.09 -14.05
C PHE A 266 -2.33 -8.92 -12.55
N SER A 267 -2.63 -7.74 -12.02
CA SER A 267 -2.55 -7.45 -10.59
C SER A 267 -3.56 -6.36 -10.20
N PRO A 268 -4.04 -6.33 -8.95
CA PRO A 268 -4.71 -5.15 -8.46
C PRO A 268 -3.68 -4.05 -8.23
N SER A 269 -4.09 -2.81 -8.40
CA SER A 269 -3.33 -1.65 -7.92
C SER A 269 -4.26 -0.65 -7.24
N GLN A 270 -3.78 -0.01 -6.18
CA GLN A 270 -4.51 1.03 -5.48
C GLN A 270 -4.01 2.43 -5.87
N TRP A 271 -2.91 2.49 -6.58
CA TRP A 271 -2.31 3.73 -7.05
C TRP A 271 -1.27 3.45 -8.15
N GLU A 272 -1.26 4.29 -9.16
CA GLU A 272 -0.27 4.29 -10.22
C GLU A 272 0.35 5.68 -10.38
N PRO A 273 1.58 5.82 -10.90
CA PRO A 273 2.22 7.13 -11.12
C PRO A 273 1.43 8.08 -12.01
N SER A 274 0.54 7.55 -12.85
CA SER A 274 -0.39 8.29 -13.70
C SER A 274 -1.64 8.80 -12.98
N SER A 275 -1.80 8.53 -11.68
CA SER A 275 -2.96 8.98 -10.91
C SER A 275 -3.13 10.49 -10.95
N ALA A 276 -4.35 10.96 -11.20
CA ALA A 276 -4.69 12.37 -11.33
C ALA A 276 -4.94 13.08 -9.98
N PHE A 277 -4.73 12.41 -8.85
CA PHE A 277 -4.93 13.02 -7.53
C PHE A 277 -3.89 14.11 -7.22
N PRO A 278 -4.28 15.17 -6.48
CA PRO A 278 -3.38 16.25 -6.12
C PRO A 278 -2.09 15.75 -5.46
N GLY A 279 -0.94 16.19 -5.99
CA GLY A 279 0.39 15.81 -5.50
C GLY A 279 0.89 14.43 -5.94
N ALA A 280 0.09 13.59 -6.62
CA ALA A 280 0.50 12.26 -7.05
C ALA A 280 1.65 12.29 -8.07
N LYS A 281 1.58 13.16 -9.06
CA LYS A 281 2.64 13.35 -10.07
C LYS A 281 3.93 13.87 -9.44
N GLU A 282 3.84 14.87 -8.57
CA GLU A 282 4.99 15.44 -7.85
C GLU A 282 5.68 14.41 -6.95
N PHE A 283 4.89 13.59 -6.27
CA PHE A 283 5.39 12.48 -5.47
C PHE A 283 6.15 11.47 -6.35
N ALA A 284 5.56 11.03 -7.47
CA ALA A 284 6.19 10.09 -8.39
C ALA A 284 7.51 10.62 -8.95
N GLU A 285 7.55 11.88 -9.37
CA GLU A 285 8.76 12.54 -9.87
C GLU A 285 9.84 12.69 -8.78
N SER A 286 9.44 13.05 -7.56
CA SER A 286 10.36 13.18 -6.42
C SER A 286 10.93 11.84 -6.01
N TYR A 287 10.12 10.78 -6.02
CA TYR A 287 10.55 9.42 -5.73
C TYR A 287 11.58 8.93 -6.77
N ARG A 288 11.29 9.11 -8.06
CA ARG A 288 12.24 8.75 -9.13
C ARG A 288 13.57 9.49 -9.01
N ARG A 289 13.53 10.80 -8.74
CA ARG A 289 14.77 11.60 -8.56
C ARG A 289 15.60 11.12 -7.36
N ALA A 290 14.94 10.76 -6.27
CA ALA A 290 15.64 10.40 -5.03
C ALA A 290 16.17 8.96 -5.05
N TYR A 291 15.45 8.02 -5.70
CA TYR A 291 15.72 6.59 -5.57
C TYR A 291 15.99 5.87 -6.90
N GLY A 292 15.93 6.56 -8.04
CA GLY A 292 16.21 5.97 -9.37
C GLY A 292 15.24 4.89 -9.83
N SER A 293 14.06 4.77 -9.18
CA SER A 293 13.06 3.75 -9.47
C SER A 293 11.64 4.32 -9.46
N GLU A 294 10.72 3.64 -10.14
CA GLU A 294 9.30 4.00 -10.10
C GLU A 294 8.70 3.68 -8.73
N PRO A 295 7.95 4.60 -8.12
CA PRO A 295 7.17 4.28 -6.94
C PRO A 295 6.00 3.36 -7.31
N ALA A 296 5.68 2.44 -6.40
CA ALA A 296 4.47 1.63 -6.50
C ALA A 296 3.50 1.97 -5.35
N TYR A 297 2.30 1.38 -5.37
CA TYR A 297 1.28 1.68 -4.38
C TYR A 297 1.71 1.51 -2.90
N PRO A 298 2.69 0.64 -2.50
CA PRO A 298 3.16 0.63 -1.11
C PRO A 298 3.83 1.94 -0.70
N ALA A 299 4.60 2.57 -1.61
CA ALA A 299 5.18 3.89 -1.37
C ALA A 299 4.10 4.97 -1.25
N ALA A 300 3.10 4.95 -2.16
CA ALA A 300 1.98 5.89 -2.11
C ALA A 300 1.15 5.75 -0.82
N MET A 301 0.93 4.51 -0.33
CA MET A 301 0.25 4.27 0.94
C MET A 301 0.97 4.92 2.13
N ALA A 302 2.28 4.80 2.21
CA ALA A 302 3.05 5.42 3.29
C ALA A 302 2.99 6.94 3.23
N TYR A 303 3.17 7.51 2.03
CA TYR A 303 3.04 8.96 1.85
C TYR A 303 1.64 9.45 2.21
N ALA A 304 0.58 8.75 1.78
CA ALA A 304 -0.79 9.07 2.13
C ALA A 304 -1.08 8.90 3.63
N SER A 305 -0.51 7.90 4.30
CA SER A 305 -0.62 7.75 5.76
C SER A 305 -0.07 8.97 6.50
N ALA A 306 1.07 9.48 6.05
CA ALA A 306 1.66 10.69 6.60
C ALA A 306 0.80 11.95 6.29
N GLN A 307 0.25 12.06 5.07
CA GLN A 307 -0.69 13.14 4.72
C GLN A 307 -1.96 13.11 5.58
N ILE A 308 -2.51 11.92 5.87
CA ILE A 308 -3.68 11.76 6.73
C ILE A 308 -3.38 12.28 8.14
N LEU A 309 -2.21 11.96 8.70
CA LEU A 309 -1.78 12.51 9.99
C LEU A 309 -1.57 14.03 9.91
N GLU A 310 -0.92 14.52 8.85
CA GLU A 310 -0.72 15.96 8.60
C GLU A 310 -2.06 16.71 8.58
N PHE A 311 -3.05 16.22 7.85
CA PHE A 311 -4.38 16.84 7.78
C PHE A 311 -5.11 16.81 9.12
N ALA A 312 -5.06 15.68 9.83
CA ALA A 312 -5.69 15.54 11.13
C ALA A 312 -5.06 16.49 12.17
N VAL A 313 -3.73 16.51 12.27
CA VAL A 313 -2.98 17.41 13.16
C VAL A 313 -3.21 18.88 12.78
N GLY A 314 -3.17 19.20 11.49
CA GLY A 314 -3.45 20.54 10.98
C GLY A 314 -4.87 21.03 11.33
N ARG A 315 -5.87 20.13 11.27
CA ARG A 315 -7.27 20.43 11.64
C ARG A 315 -7.44 20.74 13.12
N ILE A 316 -6.83 19.94 14.00
CA ILE A 316 -6.96 20.10 15.45
C ILE A 316 -5.91 21.03 16.09
N LYS A 317 -4.91 21.45 15.33
CA LYS A 317 -3.77 22.27 15.76
C LYS A 317 -3.04 21.70 16.99
N SER A 318 -2.92 20.37 17.07
CA SER A 318 -2.36 19.66 18.22
C SER A 318 -1.89 18.25 17.83
N THR A 319 -1.02 17.65 18.66
CA THR A 319 -0.67 16.22 18.63
C THR A 319 -1.36 15.44 19.75
N ASP A 320 -2.34 16.06 20.46
CA ASP A 320 -3.13 15.36 21.48
C ASP A 320 -3.81 14.11 20.92
N ARG A 321 -3.56 12.97 21.54
CA ARG A 321 -3.97 11.66 21.05
C ARG A 321 -5.48 11.46 20.99
N ALA A 322 -6.22 11.98 21.97
CA ALA A 322 -7.67 11.83 22.00
C ALA A 322 -8.33 12.67 20.89
N LYS A 323 -7.92 13.92 20.74
CA LYS A 323 -8.36 14.80 19.65
C LYS A 323 -7.96 14.24 18.28
N LEU A 324 -6.72 13.70 18.16
CA LEU A 324 -6.23 13.11 16.92
C LEU A 324 -7.06 11.88 16.52
N ARG A 325 -7.39 11.00 17.47
CA ARG A 325 -8.27 9.85 17.23
C ARG A 325 -9.64 10.30 16.69
N ASP A 326 -10.24 11.31 17.28
CA ASP A 326 -11.55 11.83 16.85
C ASP A 326 -11.46 12.51 15.47
N ALA A 327 -10.36 13.24 15.22
CA ALA A 327 -10.10 13.84 13.93
C ALA A 327 -9.94 12.78 12.82
N LEU A 328 -9.16 11.72 13.06
CA LEU A 328 -8.93 10.62 12.10
C LEU A 328 -10.22 9.85 11.78
N SER A 329 -11.08 9.62 12.79
CA SER A 329 -12.35 8.91 12.61
C SER A 329 -13.37 9.67 11.77
N SER A 330 -13.27 11.00 11.70
CA SER A 330 -14.18 11.88 10.96
C SER A 330 -13.54 12.61 9.79
N LEU A 331 -12.26 12.30 9.49
CA LEU A 331 -11.54 12.95 8.41
C LEU A 331 -12.08 12.50 7.05
N ASP A 332 -12.41 13.48 6.22
CA ASP A 332 -12.67 13.31 4.78
C ASP A 332 -11.69 14.21 4.05
N ALA A 333 -10.71 13.63 3.38
CA ALA A 333 -9.61 14.35 2.77
C ALA A 333 -9.16 13.70 1.46
N ILE A 334 -8.54 14.49 0.58
CA ILE A 334 -7.93 13.99 -0.66
C ILE A 334 -6.43 13.85 -0.43
N THR A 335 -5.92 12.64 -0.60
CA THR A 335 -4.49 12.30 -0.56
C THR A 335 -3.99 12.00 -1.96
N ILE A 336 -2.69 11.74 -2.11
CA ILE A 336 -2.13 11.27 -3.40
C ILE A 336 -2.74 9.93 -3.85
N MET A 337 -3.37 9.16 -2.97
CA MET A 337 -4.07 7.91 -3.29
C MET A 337 -5.55 8.10 -3.59
N GLY A 338 -6.06 9.32 -3.47
CA GLY A 338 -7.47 9.63 -3.60
C GLY A 338 -8.13 9.94 -2.27
N ARG A 339 -9.46 9.75 -2.23
CA ARG A 339 -10.26 10.15 -1.06
C ARG A 339 -10.05 9.21 0.11
N TYR A 340 -9.69 9.77 1.25
CA TYR A 340 -9.65 9.08 2.53
C TYR A 340 -10.97 9.30 3.28
N GLY A 341 -11.45 8.24 3.89
CA GLY A 341 -12.56 8.23 4.83
C GLY A 341 -12.76 6.83 5.36
N VAL A 342 -13.03 6.71 6.65
CA VAL A 342 -13.18 5.43 7.34
C VAL A 342 -14.60 5.22 7.87
N ASP A 343 -14.96 3.96 8.09
CA ASP A 343 -16.18 3.61 8.83
C ASP A 343 -15.93 3.63 10.36
N GLN A 344 -16.93 3.25 11.13
CA GLN A 344 -16.87 3.24 12.60
C GLN A 344 -15.81 2.30 13.17
N THR A 345 -15.32 1.36 12.37
CA THR A 345 -14.24 0.42 12.75
C THR A 345 -12.85 0.93 12.39
N GLY A 346 -12.74 2.12 11.80
CA GLY A 346 -11.48 2.67 11.29
C GLY A 346 -11.06 2.09 9.94
N ARG A 347 -11.89 1.32 9.26
CA ARG A 347 -11.61 0.73 7.95
C ARG A 347 -11.81 1.74 6.83
N GLN A 348 -10.85 1.87 5.92
CA GLN A 348 -10.94 2.67 4.71
C GLN A 348 -12.09 2.21 3.80
N ILE A 349 -12.99 3.13 3.41
CA ILE A 349 -14.19 2.83 2.63
C ILE A 349 -14.29 3.62 1.32
N ARG A 350 -13.39 4.57 1.04
CA ARG A 350 -13.45 5.48 -0.10
C ARG A 350 -12.54 5.09 -1.27
N LEU A 351 -11.62 4.14 -1.09
CA LEU A 351 -10.74 3.66 -2.14
C LEU A 351 -11.39 2.54 -2.97
N PHE A 352 -10.89 2.40 -4.19
CA PHE A 352 -11.18 1.27 -5.09
C PHE A 352 -9.86 0.76 -5.69
N ALA A 353 -9.83 -0.51 -6.14
CA ALA A 353 -8.70 -1.05 -6.86
C ALA A 353 -8.88 -0.85 -8.35
N THR A 354 -7.81 -0.51 -9.04
CA THR A 354 -7.66 -0.71 -10.47
C THR A 354 -7.11 -2.11 -10.74
N THR A 355 -7.31 -2.62 -11.94
CA THR A 355 -6.59 -3.79 -12.44
C THR A 355 -5.54 -3.33 -13.43
N VAL A 356 -4.30 -3.73 -13.19
CA VAL A 356 -3.17 -3.47 -14.09
C VAL A 356 -2.73 -4.75 -14.79
N GLN A 357 -2.11 -4.61 -15.97
CA GLN A 357 -1.53 -5.70 -16.75
C GLN A 357 -0.21 -5.27 -17.36
N TRP A 358 0.77 -6.16 -17.39
CA TRP A 358 2.00 -5.96 -18.17
C TRP A 358 1.75 -6.17 -19.64
N GLN A 359 2.01 -5.17 -20.47
CA GLN A 359 1.85 -5.20 -21.93
C GLN A 359 3.03 -4.48 -22.59
N ASN A 360 3.77 -5.17 -23.45
CA ASN A 360 4.93 -4.63 -24.16
C ASN A 360 5.96 -3.97 -23.21
N GLY A 361 6.19 -4.60 -22.05
CA GLY A 361 7.12 -4.11 -21.02
C GLY A 361 6.64 -2.93 -20.20
N LYS A 362 5.39 -2.49 -20.37
CA LYS A 362 4.76 -1.42 -19.59
C LYS A 362 3.61 -1.97 -18.76
N LYS A 363 3.37 -1.35 -17.62
CA LYS A 363 2.23 -1.64 -16.77
C LYS A 363 1.07 -0.74 -17.17
N GLU A 364 0.03 -1.32 -17.74
CA GLU A 364 -1.16 -0.63 -18.23
C GLU A 364 -2.35 -0.84 -17.30
N ILE A 365 -3.17 0.18 -17.10
CA ILE A 365 -4.45 0.06 -16.39
C ILE A 365 -5.48 -0.53 -17.37
N VAL A 366 -6.07 -1.66 -17.04
CA VAL A 366 -7.04 -2.37 -17.86
C VAL A 366 -8.45 -2.44 -17.26
N ALA A 367 -8.63 -1.95 -16.03
CA ALA A 367 -9.93 -1.70 -15.39
C ALA A 367 -9.79 -0.73 -14.19
N PRO A 368 -10.87 0.01 -13.83
CA PRO A 368 -12.15 0.11 -14.51
C PRO A 368 -12.06 0.87 -15.84
N LYS A 369 -13.10 0.81 -16.65
CA LYS A 369 -13.15 1.38 -18.01
C LYS A 369 -12.77 2.86 -18.08
N GLU A 370 -13.16 3.64 -17.08
CA GLU A 370 -12.95 5.09 -17.01
C GLU A 370 -11.47 5.47 -16.81
N LEU A 371 -10.65 4.53 -16.33
CA LEU A 371 -9.22 4.73 -16.03
C LEU A 371 -8.31 3.95 -16.99
N MET A 372 -8.87 3.17 -17.92
CA MET A 372 -8.09 2.30 -18.81
C MET A 372 -7.08 3.11 -19.64
N THR A 373 -5.85 2.62 -19.67
CA THR A 373 -4.79 3.06 -20.59
C THR A 373 -4.60 2.11 -21.77
N ALA A 374 -5.03 0.83 -21.60
CA ALA A 374 -5.03 -0.19 -22.64
C ALA A 374 -6.17 -1.19 -22.44
N ARG A 375 -6.53 -1.91 -23.50
CA ARG A 375 -7.47 -3.04 -23.42
C ARG A 375 -6.78 -4.26 -22.81
N PRO A 376 -7.49 -5.12 -22.05
CA PRO A 376 -6.91 -6.35 -21.52
C PRO A 376 -6.52 -7.31 -22.66
N VAL A 377 -5.37 -7.95 -22.50
CA VAL A 377 -4.87 -9.00 -23.42
C VAL A 377 -5.07 -10.35 -22.74
N TRP A 378 -5.80 -11.23 -23.38
CA TRP A 378 -6.10 -12.57 -22.90
C TRP A 378 -5.16 -13.60 -23.54
N GLY A 379 -4.67 -14.57 -22.72
CA GLY A 379 -3.88 -15.69 -23.20
C GLY A 379 -4.74 -16.92 -23.53
N GLY A 380 -4.07 -18.08 -23.70
CA GLY A 380 -4.69 -19.38 -23.94
C GLY A 380 -4.60 -19.86 -25.39
N PRO A 381 -5.05 -21.08 -25.67
CA PRO A 381 -4.89 -21.72 -26.98
C PRO A 381 -5.71 -21.06 -28.10
N GLU A 382 -6.77 -20.31 -27.77
CA GLU A 382 -7.62 -19.58 -28.73
C GLU A 382 -7.03 -18.22 -29.14
N ASN A 383 -5.99 -17.75 -28.46
CA ASN A 383 -5.30 -16.52 -28.80
C ASN A 383 -3.80 -16.74 -28.59
N PRO A 384 -3.13 -17.47 -29.50
CA PRO A 384 -1.70 -17.66 -29.42
C PRO A 384 -1.03 -16.29 -29.40
N ARG A 385 -0.08 -16.11 -28.48
CA ARG A 385 0.68 -14.85 -28.34
C ARG A 385 1.32 -14.52 -29.69
N PRO A 386 1.26 -13.27 -30.13
CA PRO A 386 1.99 -12.85 -31.33
C PRO A 386 3.49 -13.05 -31.18
#